data_786a81f9c420556de2cb86f82f25325a
#
_entry.id   786a81f9c420556de2cb86f82f25325a
#
_cell.length_a   1.000
_cell.length_b   1.000
_cell.length_c   1.000
_cell.angle_alpha   90.00
_cell.angle_beta   90.00
_cell.angle_gamma   90.00
#
_symmetry.space_group_name_H-M   'P 1'
#
loop_
_entity.id
_entity.type
_entity.pdbx_description
1 polymer ?
#
loop_
_entity_poly.entity_id
_entity_poly.type
_entity_poly.pdbx_seq_one_letter_code
_entity_poly.pdbx_strand_id
1 'polypeptide(L)'
;MADKKVTALTDLGDSLAAVDLFHVVDDPAGTPINKKIAAQDVFNNIPSWLGLAQTSQAITSSGSTSAADVTSAITEVNGTAAVETITLADGSDGQVKVVLDTATAGTYAQTITPSNLRGYTSVLLNAPGESVTLIFKNSNWNILGGNGYTTA
;
A
#
# COMPACT_ATOMS: atom_id res chain seq x y z
N MET A 1 -11.91 6.87 41.94
CA MET A 1 -10.49 6.65 41.58
C MET A 1 -9.80 7.97 41.70
N ALA A 2 -8.71 8.08 42.47
CA ALA A 2 -8.02 9.36 42.58
C ALA A 2 -7.27 9.70 41.31
N ASP A 3 -7.38 10.94 40.83
CA ASP A 3 -6.64 11.42 39.67
C ASP A 3 -5.14 11.35 39.95
N LYS A 4 -4.41 10.61 39.11
CA LYS A 4 -2.95 10.57 39.17
C LYS A 4 -2.36 11.53 38.15
N LYS A 5 -1.37 12.28 38.52
CA LYS A 5 -0.54 13.02 37.56
C LYS A 5 0.12 12.03 36.61
N VAL A 6 0.28 12.39 35.33
CA VAL A 6 0.93 11.54 34.30
C VAL A 6 2.31 11.06 34.78
N THR A 7 3.07 11.94 35.47
CA THR A 7 4.40 11.60 36.01
C THR A 7 4.38 10.60 37.19
N ALA A 8 3.20 10.28 37.73
CA ALA A 8 3.01 9.28 38.79
C ALA A 8 2.43 7.95 38.29
N LEU A 9 2.28 7.80 36.99
CA LEU A 9 1.92 6.53 36.34
C LEU A 9 3.15 5.62 36.25
N THR A 10 2.89 4.32 36.26
CA THR A 10 3.94 3.32 35.98
C THR A 10 4.34 3.42 34.51
N ASP A 11 5.65 3.44 34.26
CA ASP A 11 6.16 3.42 32.89
C ASP A 11 5.77 2.11 32.18
N LEU A 12 5.26 2.23 30.99
CA LEU A 12 4.93 1.08 30.12
C LEU A 12 6.19 0.47 29.47
N GLY A 13 7.28 1.25 29.36
CA GLY A 13 8.50 0.84 28.67
C GLY A 13 8.27 0.62 27.19
N ASP A 14 8.80 -0.49 26.67
CA ASP A 14 8.69 -0.92 25.27
C ASP A 14 7.55 -1.94 25.01
N SER A 15 6.68 -2.14 25.99
CA SER A 15 5.62 -3.16 25.98
C SER A 15 4.30 -2.67 25.37
N LEU A 16 4.33 -1.68 24.46
CA LEU A 16 3.12 -1.16 23.82
C LEU A 16 2.39 -2.26 23.03
N ALA A 17 1.14 -2.51 23.40
CA ALA A 17 0.27 -3.47 22.72
C ALA A 17 -0.68 -2.76 21.73
N ALA A 18 -1.14 -3.50 20.72
CA ALA A 18 -2.05 -2.98 19.69
C ALA A 18 -3.35 -2.39 20.26
N VAL A 19 -3.83 -2.94 21.37
CA VAL A 19 -5.07 -2.52 22.06
C VAL A 19 -4.89 -1.40 23.09
N ASP A 20 -3.64 -0.98 23.38
CA ASP A 20 -3.39 0.12 24.29
C ASP A 20 -3.98 1.42 23.75
N LEU A 21 -4.39 2.29 24.66
CA LEU A 21 -5.19 3.44 24.29
C LEU A 21 -4.41 4.75 24.52
N PHE A 22 -4.42 5.60 23.50
CA PHE A 22 -4.04 7.00 23.63
C PHE A 22 -5.27 7.88 23.85
N HIS A 23 -5.13 8.88 24.68
CA HIS A 23 -6.10 9.96 24.80
C HIS A 23 -5.82 11.02 23.73
N VAL A 24 -6.86 11.42 23.02
CA VAL A 24 -6.78 12.44 21.97
C VAL A 24 -7.89 13.48 22.16
N VAL A 25 -7.63 14.71 21.75
CA VAL A 25 -8.64 15.76 21.62
C VAL A 25 -9.04 15.80 20.15
N ASP A 26 -10.30 15.45 19.88
CA ASP A 26 -10.88 15.53 18.54
C ASP A 26 -11.43 16.95 18.32
N ASP A 27 -11.34 17.43 17.08
CA ASP A 27 -11.76 18.78 16.66
C ASP A 27 -11.23 19.92 17.58
N PRO A 28 -9.90 20.05 17.76
CA PRO A 28 -9.34 21.03 18.70
C PRO A 28 -9.59 22.49 18.30
N ALA A 29 -9.88 22.76 17.03
CA ALA A 29 -10.18 24.08 16.50
C ALA A 29 -11.67 24.44 16.48
N GLY A 30 -12.55 23.44 16.63
CA GLY A 30 -14.01 23.61 16.64
C GLY A 30 -14.60 23.38 18.02
N THR A 31 -15.30 22.26 18.21
CA THR A 31 -15.85 21.84 19.51
C THR A 31 -15.02 20.68 20.06
N PRO A 32 -14.03 20.94 20.92
CA PRO A 32 -13.11 19.91 21.40
C PRO A 32 -13.83 18.80 22.16
N ILE A 33 -13.60 17.56 21.78
CA ILE A 33 -14.14 16.38 22.44
C ILE A 33 -12.98 15.44 22.82
N ASN A 34 -12.99 14.97 24.07
CA ASN A 34 -12.02 13.97 24.51
C ASN A 34 -12.40 12.59 23.96
N LYS A 35 -11.51 11.97 23.24
CA LYS A 35 -11.67 10.62 22.66
C LYS A 35 -10.48 9.73 23.01
N LYS A 36 -10.61 8.46 22.71
CA LYS A 36 -9.52 7.48 22.77
C LYS A 36 -9.29 6.89 21.39
N ILE A 37 -8.06 6.51 21.11
CA ILE A 37 -7.67 5.78 19.92
C ILE A 37 -6.74 4.63 20.33
N ALA A 38 -6.88 3.45 19.71
CA ALA A 38 -5.98 2.35 19.97
C ALA A 38 -4.61 2.58 19.29
N ALA A 39 -3.56 2.06 19.88
CA ALA A 39 -2.20 2.17 19.34
C ALA A 39 -2.13 1.67 17.89
N GLN A 40 -2.73 0.51 17.60
CA GLN A 40 -2.80 -0.02 16.23
C GLN A 40 -3.42 0.95 15.23
N ASP A 41 -4.46 1.70 15.63
CA ASP A 41 -5.15 2.62 14.73
C ASP A 41 -4.29 3.84 14.42
N VAL A 42 -3.48 4.30 15.40
CA VAL A 42 -2.48 5.36 15.17
C VAL A 42 -1.45 4.88 14.15
N PHE A 43 -0.88 3.69 14.36
CA PHE A 43 0.16 3.15 13.49
C PHE A 43 -0.36 2.77 12.10
N ASN A 44 -1.60 2.30 11.97
CA ASN A 44 -2.24 2.02 10.68
C ASN A 44 -2.42 3.28 9.80
N ASN A 45 -2.44 4.46 10.41
CA ASN A 45 -2.50 5.73 9.69
C ASN A 45 -1.11 6.30 9.32
N ILE A 46 -0.02 5.69 9.79
CA ILE A 46 1.32 6.09 9.38
C ILE A 46 1.57 5.59 7.95
N PRO A 47 2.03 6.46 7.02
CA PRO A 47 2.31 6.06 5.66
C PRO A 47 3.28 4.88 5.59
N SER A 48 2.93 3.87 4.82
CA SER A 48 3.69 2.63 4.69
C SER A 48 5.12 2.82 4.14
N TRP A 49 5.39 3.94 3.46
CA TRP A 49 6.73 4.30 2.99
C TRP A 49 7.77 4.46 4.12
N LEU A 50 7.35 4.55 5.37
CA LEU A 50 8.26 4.58 6.54
C LEU A 50 8.91 3.23 6.85
N GLY A 51 8.72 2.21 6.02
CA GLY A 51 9.33 0.89 6.20
C GLY A 51 8.58 -0.01 7.19
N LEU A 52 7.37 0.37 7.57
CA LEU A 52 6.47 -0.50 8.33
C LEU A 52 5.90 -1.60 7.43
N ALA A 53 5.38 -2.66 8.02
CA ALA A 53 4.71 -3.74 7.29
C ALA A 53 3.59 -3.15 6.41
N GLN A 54 3.65 -3.44 5.11
CA GLN A 54 2.73 -2.87 4.13
C GLN A 54 1.61 -3.86 3.82
N THR A 55 0.42 -3.31 3.51
CA THR A 55 -0.69 -4.12 3.04
C THR A 55 -0.41 -4.64 1.64
N SER A 56 -0.76 -5.90 1.38
CA SER A 56 -0.70 -6.49 0.04
C SER A 56 -2.07 -6.94 -0.44
N GLN A 57 -2.24 -6.90 -1.76
CA GLN A 57 -3.35 -7.50 -2.48
C GLN A 57 -2.79 -8.64 -3.33
N ALA A 58 -3.44 -9.80 -3.29
CA ALA A 58 -3.14 -10.89 -4.21
C ALA A 58 -4.18 -10.94 -5.34
N ILE A 59 -3.70 -10.96 -6.59
CA ILE A 59 -4.50 -11.18 -7.80
C ILE A 59 -4.07 -12.51 -8.40
N THR A 60 -5.03 -13.43 -8.57
CA THR A 60 -4.80 -14.64 -9.35
C THR A 60 -5.33 -14.40 -10.76
N SER A 61 -4.43 -14.39 -11.72
CA SER A 61 -4.75 -14.15 -13.13
C SER A 61 -5.57 -15.28 -13.70
N SER A 62 -6.69 -14.94 -14.31
CA SER A 62 -7.60 -15.89 -14.99
C SER A 62 -7.78 -15.60 -16.48
N GLY A 63 -6.99 -14.68 -17.04
CA GLY A 63 -7.11 -14.24 -18.45
C GLY A 63 -8.18 -13.15 -18.65
N SER A 64 -8.52 -12.43 -17.61
CA SER A 64 -9.47 -11.31 -17.66
C SER A 64 -8.78 -10.00 -17.19
N THR A 65 -9.55 -8.94 -17.03
CA THR A 65 -9.07 -7.69 -16.46
C THR A 65 -9.34 -7.66 -14.96
N SER A 66 -8.31 -7.39 -14.17
CA SER A 66 -8.39 -7.19 -12.72
C SER A 66 -7.98 -5.77 -12.36
N ALA A 67 -8.39 -5.30 -11.18
CA ALA A 67 -8.00 -3.99 -10.67
C ALA A 67 -6.99 -4.14 -9.53
N ALA A 68 -5.85 -3.45 -9.64
CA ALA A 68 -4.96 -3.26 -8.51
C ALA A 68 -5.59 -2.26 -7.54
N ASP A 69 -5.66 -2.67 -6.27
CA ASP A 69 -6.14 -1.80 -5.19
C ASP A 69 -5.11 -0.69 -4.92
N VAL A 70 -5.53 0.54 -5.03
CA VAL A 70 -4.67 1.71 -4.80
C VAL A 70 -4.25 1.81 -3.33
N THR A 71 -5.10 1.36 -2.40
CA THR A 71 -4.83 1.47 -0.95
C THR A 71 -3.82 0.44 -0.45
N SER A 72 -3.64 -0.67 -1.16
CA SER A 72 -2.58 -1.65 -0.87
C SER A 72 -1.27 -1.21 -1.50
N ALA A 73 -0.21 -1.15 -0.72
CA ALA A 73 1.11 -0.75 -1.21
C ALA A 73 1.73 -1.76 -2.19
N ILE A 74 1.39 -3.04 -2.02
CA ILE A 74 1.90 -4.14 -2.84
C ILE A 74 0.73 -4.82 -3.54
N THR A 75 0.86 -5.10 -4.84
CA THR A 75 -0.01 -6.04 -5.56
C THR A 75 0.85 -7.21 -6.04
N GLU A 76 0.51 -8.40 -5.56
CA GLU A 76 1.09 -9.65 -6.00
C GLU A 76 0.21 -10.22 -7.12
N VAL A 77 0.80 -10.50 -8.26
CA VAL A 77 0.09 -11.08 -9.41
C VAL A 77 0.60 -12.50 -9.63
N ASN A 78 -0.30 -13.47 -9.52
CA ASN A 78 0.00 -14.86 -9.79
C ASN A 78 -0.63 -15.26 -11.14
N GLY A 79 0.16 -15.23 -12.20
CA GLY A 79 -0.26 -15.65 -13.52
C GLY A 79 -0.37 -17.18 -13.64
N THR A 80 -1.58 -17.72 -13.63
CA THR A 80 -1.80 -19.18 -13.64
C THR A 80 -2.26 -19.73 -14.98
N ALA A 81 -2.79 -18.91 -15.90
CA ALA A 81 -3.48 -19.43 -17.07
C ALA A 81 -3.33 -18.60 -18.35
N ALA A 82 -3.25 -17.28 -18.31
CA ALA A 82 -3.31 -16.45 -19.53
C ALA A 82 -2.79 -15.03 -19.25
N VAL A 83 -2.60 -14.27 -20.33
CA VAL A 83 -2.34 -12.83 -20.28
C VAL A 83 -3.48 -12.12 -19.56
N GLU A 84 -3.15 -11.27 -18.60
CA GLU A 84 -4.14 -10.46 -17.88
C GLU A 84 -3.79 -8.98 -17.97
N THR A 85 -4.81 -8.15 -17.96
CA THR A 85 -4.66 -6.70 -17.82
C THR A 85 -4.95 -6.30 -16.38
N ILE A 86 -3.99 -5.66 -15.72
CA ILE A 86 -4.12 -5.15 -14.36
C ILE A 86 -4.29 -3.63 -14.44
N THR A 87 -5.49 -3.15 -14.22
CA THR A 87 -5.74 -1.70 -14.16
C THR A 87 -5.27 -1.13 -12.82
N LEU A 88 -4.77 0.10 -12.82
CA LEU A 88 -4.40 0.84 -11.62
C LEU A 88 -4.98 2.25 -11.71
N ALA A 89 -5.91 2.57 -10.82
CA ALA A 89 -6.48 3.90 -10.71
C ALA A 89 -5.43 4.94 -10.24
N ASP A 90 -5.75 6.21 -10.37
CA ASP A 90 -4.91 7.28 -9.85
C ASP A 90 -4.77 7.20 -8.33
N GLY A 91 -3.59 7.53 -7.84
CA GLY A 91 -3.27 7.56 -6.42
C GLY A 91 -3.34 8.96 -5.83
N SER A 92 -2.78 9.09 -4.63
CA SER A 92 -2.51 10.37 -3.98
C SER A 92 -1.04 10.76 -4.15
N ASP A 93 -0.75 12.06 -4.21
CA ASP A 93 0.63 12.55 -4.35
C ASP A 93 1.56 11.97 -3.28
N GLY A 94 2.64 11.33 -3.71
CA GLY A 94 3.61 10.65 -2.85
C GLY A 94 3.30 9.16 -2.59
N GLN A 95 2.18 8.65 -3.09
CA GLN A 95 1.84 7.24 -2.93
C GLN A 95 2.78 6.34 -3.74
N VAL A 96 3.28 5.29 -3.09
CA VAL A 96 4.13 4.28 -3.70
C VAL A 96 3.34 3.00 -3.91
N LYS A 97 3.52 2.37 -5.07
CA LYS A 97 2.91 1.09 -5.45
C LYS A 97 3.97 0.16 -5.99
N VAL A 98 3.99 -1.06 -5.48
CA VAL A 98 4.80 -2.15 -6.03
C VAL A 98 3.87 -3.17 -6.67
N VAL A 99 4.18 -3.60 -7.88
CA VAL A 99 3.53 -4.75 -8.51
C VAL A 99 4.59 -5.81 -8.74
N LEU A 100 4.33 -7.02 -8.26
CA LEU A 100 5.26 -8.15 -8.26
C LEU A 100 4.59 -9.36 -8.91
N ASP A 101 5.25 -9.96 -9.89
CA ASP A 101 4.85 -11.27 -10.43
C ASP A 101 5.33 -12.38 -9.49
N THR A 102 4.38 -13.08 -8.87
CA THR A 102 4.61 -14.18 -7.93
C THR A 102 4.26 -15.55 -8.55
N ALA A 103 4.09 -15.63 -9.87
CA ALA A 103 3.81 -16.89 -10.54
C ALA A 103 4.86 -17.95 -10.19
N THR A 104 4.41 -19.17 -9.96
CA THR A 104 5.29 -20.32 -9.65
C THR A 104 5.63 -21.17 -10.86
N ALA A 105 4.88 -21.04 -11.95
CA ALA A 105 5.08 -21.75 -13.20
C ALA A 105 4.43 -21.00 -14.36
N GLY A 106 5.07 -21.05 -15.51
CA GLY A 106 4.58 -20.43 -16.73
C GLY A 106 5.06 -18.98 -16.91
N THR A 107 5.00 -18.52 -18.15
CA THR A 107 5.36 -17.16 -18.55
C THR A 107 4.10 -16.49 -19.09
N TYR A 108 3.18 -16.13 -18.21
CA TYR A 108 1.98 -15.42 -18.61
C TYR A 108 2.20 -13.93 -18.44
N ALA A 109 2.13 -13.20 -19.52
CA ALA A 109 2.32 -11.76 -19.53
C ALA A 109 1.22 -11.06 -18.71
N GLN A 110 1.62 -10.25 -17.75
CA GLN A 110 0.76 -9.42 -16.94
C GLN A 110 0.96 -7.97 -17.37
N THR A 111 -0.05 -7.36 -17.97
CA THR A 111 0.01 -5.98 -18.45
C THR A 111 -0.59 -5.04 -17.41
N ILE A 112 0.25 -4.28 -16.73
CA ILE A 112 -0.18 -3.25 -15.78
C ILE A 112 -0.48 -1.98 -16.56
N THR A 113 -1.71 -1.47 -16.44
CA THR A 113 -2.22 -0.31 -17.18
C THR A 113 -2.69 0.76 -16.19
N PRO A 114 -1.79 1.61 -15.67
CA PRO A 114 -2.20 2.74 -14.85
C PRO A 114 -3.06 3.72 -15.66
N SER A 115 -4.05 4.35 -15.02
CA SER A 115 -4.92 5.35 -15.67
C SER A 115 -4.10 6.49 -16.29
N ASN A 116 -3.03 6.91 -15.62
CA ASN A 116 -2.12 7.95 -16.08
C ASN A 116 -0.68 7.51 -15.79
N LEU A 117 0.00 6.93 -16.76
CA LEU A 117 1.43 6.54 -16.67
C LEU A 117 2.27 7.53 -17.47
N ARG A 118 3.24 8.16 -16.80
CA ARG A 118 4.07 9.17 -17.45
C ARG A 118 5.05 8.54 -18.45
N GLY A 119 4.91 8.93 -19.70
CA GLY A 119 5.81 8.56 -20.79
C GLY A 119 5.52 7.18 -21.43
N TYR A 120 4.60 6.41 -20.87
CA TYR A 120 4.26 5.07 -21.35
C TYR A 120 2.76 4.82 -21.23
N THR A 121 2.27 3.76 -21.84
CA THR A 121 0.87 3.33 -21.74
C THR A 121 0.69 2.15 -20.79
N SER A 122 1.72 1.31 -20.63
CA SER A 122 1.66 0.13 -19.78
C SER A 122 3.05 -0.35 -19.34
N VAL A 123 3.05 -1.23 -18.36
CA VAL A 123 4.20 -2.01 -17.91
C VAL A 123 3.85 -3.49 -18.05
N LEU A 124 4.76 -4.27 -18.62
CA LEU A 124 4.62 -5.69 -18.82
C LEU A 124 5.55 -6.45 -17.86
N LEU A 125 4.98 -7.39 -17.12
CA LEU A 125 5.70 -8.43 -16.37
C LEU A 125 5.40 -9.77 -17.04
N ASN A 126 6.42 -10.53 -17.40
CA ASN A 126 6.25 -11.76 -18.17
C ASN A 126 7.02 -12.96 -17.61
N ALA A 127 7.62 -12.82 -16.45
CA ALA A 127 8.34 -13.90 -15.77
C ALA A 127 8.24 -13.78 -14.23
N PRO A 128 8.27 -14.90 -13.51
CA PRO A 128 8.26 -14.92 -12.05
C PRO A 128 9.40 -14.09 -11.46
N GLY A 129 9.07 -13.26 -10.47
CA GLY A 129 10.02 -12.37 -9.80
C GLY A 129 10.24 -11.04 -10.50
N GLU A 130 9.62 -10.80 -11.67
CA GLU A 130 9.60 -9.46 -12.25
C GLU A 130 8.73 -8.52 -11.43
N SER A 131 9.10 -7.26 -11.40
CA SER A 131 8.43 -6.27 -10.58
C SER A 131 8.58 -4.86 -11.13
N VAL A 132 7.64 -3.99 -10.79
CA VAL A 132 7.73 -2.55 -11.02
C VAL A 132 7.37 -1.79 -9.76
N THR A 133 8.11 -0.74 -9.46
CA THR A 133 7.81 0.23 -8.39
C THR A 133 7.43 1.55 -9.02
N LEU A 134 6.27 2.04 -8.64
CA LEU A 134 5.65 3.26 -9.13
C LEU A 134 5.48 4.27 -7.99
N ILE A 135 5.57 5.56 -8.30
CA ILE A 135 5.15 6.65 -7.40
C ILE A 135 4.14 7.54 -8.11
N PHE A 136 3.06 7.88 -7.42
CA PHE A 136 2.08 8.83 -7.94
C PHE A 136 2.52 10.25 -7.61
N LYS A 137 2.67 11.09 -8.64
CA LYS A 137 3.04 12.50 -8.49
C LYS A 137 2.57 13.33 -9.67
N ASN A 138 2.02 14.52 -9.37
CA ASN A 138 1.50 15.45 -10.39
C ASN A 138 0.53 14.75 -11.35
N SER A 139 -0.48 14.08 -10.78
CA SER A 139 -1.55 13.36 -11.49
C SER A 139 -1.07 12.24 -12.42
N ASN A 140 0.12 11.70 -12.19
CA ASN A 140 0.66 10.58 -12.96
C ASN A 140 1.37 9.58 -12.07
N TRP A 141 1.29 8.32 -12.43
CA TRP A 141 2.22 7.29 -11.99
C TRP A 141 3.54 7.46 -12.71
N ASN A 142 4.63 7.43 -11.98
CA ASN A 142 6.00 7.52 -12.50
C ASN A 142 6.75 6.27 -12.10
N ILE A 143 7.47 5.66 -13.04
CA ILE A 143 8.27 4.46 -12.77
C ILE A 143 9.52 4.89 -11.99
N LEU A 144 9.72 4.32 -10.80
CA LEU A 144 10.96 4.49 -10.02
C LEU A 144 12.00 3.43 -10.38
N GLY A 145 11.55 2.23 -10.77
CA GLY A 145 12.41 1.10 -11.10
C GLY A 145 11.70 -0.23 -10.91
N GLY A 146 12.45 -1.30 -10.97
CA GLY A 146 11.95 -2.67 -10.81
C GLY A 146 12.94 -3.68 -11.35
N ASN A 147 12.48 -4.92 -11.54
CA ASN A 147 13.27 -6.01 -12.09
C ASN A 147 12.54 -6.61 -13.29
N GLY A 148 13.22 -6.74 -14.43
CA GLY A 148 12.77 -7.50 -15.60
C GLY A 148 11.61 -6.91 -16.42
N TYR A 149 10.91 -5.90 -15.93
CA TYR A 149 9.76 -5.31 -16.62
C TYR A 149 10.14 -4.66 -17.96
N THR A 150 9.15 -4.60 -18.87
CA THR A 150 9.21 -3.80 -20.11
C THR A 150 8.07 -2.79 -20.16
N THR A 151 8.20 -1.77 -21.01
CA THR A 151 7.20 -0.69 -21.16
C THR A 151 6.70 -0.59 -22.59
N ALA A 152 5.47 -0.16 -22.78
CA ALA A 152 4.86 0.13 -24.08
C ALA A 152 4.26 1.55 -24.09
#